data_24ccee033502f8180e273b85fb45478f
#
_entry.id   24ccee033502f8180e273b85fb45478f
#
_cell.length_a   1.000
_cell.length_b   1.000
_cell.length_c   1.000
_cell.angle_alpha   90.00
_cell.angle_beta   90.00
_cell.angle_gamma   90.00
#
_symmetry.space_group_name_H-M   'P 1'
#
loop_
_entity.id
_entity.type
_entity.pdbx_description
1 polymer ?
#
loop_
_entity_poly.entity_id
_entity_poly.type
_entity_poly.pdbx_seq_one_letter_code
_entity_poly.pdbx_strand_id
1 'polypeptide(L)'
;RYVAATALNKAQQDFCDADPRLDCVAFTPLDDPERGLAEAKRAVEAGAKAVMFSAGPAGDKSPGHPDLDPFWQYLEDNRVPFMLHIGPGTKTQPSKFRNNGRERAADLHGGGENLRFPDFMCLWYAPQEFLTAMVYDGVFQRFPDLRGGVIESGAGWVPEFLRMLDHGWYSFNKTDQYLKDMDLMPSEYIKRAVRFTPFPNEDVGHMIRDSA
;
A
#
# COMPACT_ATOMS: atom_id res chain seq x y z
N ARG A 1 3.74 17.17 8.99
CA ARG A 1 3.12 16.32 7.96
C ARG A 1 1.63 16.58 7.84
N TYR A 2 0.81 16.45 8.92
CA TYR A 2 -0.66 16.57 8.86
C TYR A 2 -1.14 17.91 8.31
N VAL A 3 -0.58 19.05 8.73
CA VAL A 3 -0.93 20.37 8.19
C VAL A 3 -0.70 20.43 6.67
N ALA A 4 0.41 19.86 6.20
CA ALA A 4 0.71 19.80 4.78
C ALA A 4 -0.25 18.86 4.05
N ALA A 5 -0.57 17.68 4.63
CA ALA A 5 -1.56 16.76 4.07
C ALA A 5 -2.93 17.43 3.95
N THR A 6 -3.41 18.09 5.00
CA THR A 6 -4.69 18.81 4.98
C THR A 6 -4.73 19.89 3.88
N ALA A 7 -3.65 20.69 3.74
CA ALA A 7 -3.59 21.71 2.70
C ALA A 7 -3.55 21.11 1.29
N LEU A 8 -2.77 20.05 1.08
CA LEU A 8 -2.70 19.32 -0.19
C LEU A 8 -4.06 18.73 -0.56
N ASN A 9 -4.68 17.98 0.36
CA ASN A 9 -5.96 17.34 0.15
C ASN A 9 -7.06 18.35 -0.19
N LYS A 10 -7.04 19.51 0.46
CA LYS A 10 -7.97 20.59 0.11
C LYS A 10 -7.76 21.09 -1.31
N ALA A 11 -6.52 21.36 -1.71
CA ALA A 11 -6.21 21.82 -3.05
C ALA A 11 -6.56 20.78 -4.12
N GLN A 12 -6.34 19.49 -3.84
CA GLN A 12 -6.74 18.40 -4.73
C GLN A 12 -8.26 18.27 -4.83
N GLN A 13 -8.99 18.41 -3.72
CA GLN A 13 -10.44 18.39 -3.74
C GLN A 13 -11.00 19.56 -4.54
N ASP A 14 -10.53 20.79 -4.29
CA ASP A 14 -10.93 21.98 -5.04
C ASP A 14 -10.67 21.81 -6.56
N PHE A 15 -9.58 21.12 -6.93
CA PHE A 15 -9.29 20.79 -8.33
C PHE A 15 -10.28 19.75 -8.90
N CYS A 16 -10.54 18.67 -8.16
CA CYS A 16 -11.46 17.62 -8.61
C CYS A 16 -12.90 18.09 -8.71
N ASP A 17 -13.32 19.02 -7.86
CA ASP A 17 -14.67 19.59 -7.87
C ASP A 17 -14.98 20.38 -9.16
N ALA A 18 -13.95 20.73 -9.95
CA ALA A 18 -14.12 21.40 -11.23
C ALA A 18 -14.74 20.51 -12.32
N ASP A 19 -14.67 19.18 -12.21
CA ASP A 19 -15.23 18.24 -13.19
C ASP A 19 -15.71 16.96 -12.48
N PRO A 20 -17.00 16.59 -12.63
CA PRO A 20 -17.59 15.42 -11.95
C PRO A 20 -17.00 14.06 -12.39
N ARG A 21 -16.12 14.04 -13.39
CA ARG A 21 -15.38 12.84 -13.79
C ARG A 21 -14.11 12.62 -12.99
N LEU A 22 -13.71 13.58 -12.15
CA LEU A 22 -12.51 13.52 -11.33
C LEU A 22 -12.89 13.11 -9.90
N ASP A 23 -12.24 12.06 -9.40
CA ASP A 23 -12.35 11.61 -8.01
C ASP A 23 -11.08 11.98 -7.24
N CYS A 24 -11.23 12.62 -6.09
CA CYS A 24 -10.11 12.97 -5.23
C CYS A 24 -9.65 11.73 -4.45
N VAL A 25 -8.33 11.50 -4.45
CA VAL A 25 -7.63 10.55 -3.57
C VAL A 25 -6.83 11.33 -2.54
N ALA A 26 -7.24 11.29 -1.29
CA ALA A 26 -6.63 12.10 -0.24
C ALA A 26 -5.40 11.42 0.37
N PHE A 27 -4.30 12.15 0.52
CA PHE A 27 -3.12 11.65 1.23
C PHE A 27 -3.34 11.72 2.75
N THR A 28 -3.18 10.60 3.42
CA THR A 28 -3.40 10.46 4.87
C THR A 28 -2.15 9.86 5.53
N PRO A 29 -1.35 10.64 6.26
CA PRO A 29 -0.24 10.08 7.04
C PRO A 29 -0.76 9.14 8.14
N LEU A 30 -0.05 8.03 8.38
CA LEU A 30 -0.38 7.06 9.43
C LEU A 30 0.63 7.07 10.60
N ASP A 31 1.52 8.04 10.68
CA ASP A 31 2.53 8.13 11.75
C ASP A 31 1.90 8.21 13.16
N ASP A 32 0.68 8.70 13.24
CA ASP A 32 -0.15 8.82 14.43
C ASP A 32 -1.57 8.36 14.07
N PRO A 33 -2.04 7.23 14.60
CA PRO A 33 -3.32 6.63 14.22
C PRO A 33 -4.54 7.54 14.41
N GLU A 34 -4.58 8.30 15.51
CA GLU A 34 -5.71 9.19 15.81
C GLU A 34 -5.76 10.36 14.81
N ARG A 35 -4.62 10.97 14.53
CA ARG A 35 -4.52 12.06 13.55
C ARG A 35 -4.74 11.56 12.13
N GLY A 36 -4.29 10.35 11.81
CA GLY A 36 -4.55 9.70 10.54
C GLY A 36 -6.05 9.50 10.32
N LEU A 37 -6.75 8.96 11.32
CA LEU A 37 -8.19 8.81 11.29
C LEU A 37 -8.92 10.14 11.14
N ALA A 38 -8.50 11.17 11.90
CA ALA A 38 -9.11 12.50 11.82
C ALA A 38 -8.96 13.11 10.42
N GLU A 39 -7.77 12.98 9.80
CA GLU A 39 -7.53 13.49 8.44
C GLU A 39 -8.31 12.69 7.39
N ALA A 40 -8.39 11.36 7.52
CA ALA A 40 -9.21 10.54 6.63
C ALA A 40 -10.69 10.96 6.67
N LYS A 41 -11.26 11.11 7.87
CA LYS A 41 -12.64 11.58 8.06
C LYS A 41 -12.87 12.93 7.40
N ARG A 42 -12.01 13.89 7.70
CA ARG A 42 -12.09 15.24 7.12
C ARG A 42 -12.07 15.21 5.59
N ALA A 43 -11.17 14.40 5.01
CA ALA A 43 -11.03 14.34 3.55
C ALA A 43 -12.23 13.66 2.88
N VAL A 44 -12.73 12.58 3.45
CA VAL A 44 -13.90 11.85 2.95
C VAL A 44 -15.17 12.71 3.07
N GLU A 45 -15.35 13.40 4.18
CA GLU A 45 -16.45 14.38 4.35
C GLU A 45 -16.38 15.53 3.33
N ALA A 46 -15.17 15.92 2.93
CA ALA A 46 -14.95 16.91 1.87
C ALA A 46 -15.17 16.36 0.44
N GLY A 47 -15.35 15.05 0.27
CA GLY A 47 -15.66 14.43 -1.02
C GLY A 47 -14.66 13.42 -1.56
N ALA A 48 -13.52 13.21 -0.89
CA ALA A 48 -12.53 12.23 -1.32
C ALA A 48 -13.13 10.82 -1.41
N LYS A 49 -12.78 10.09 -2.48
CA LYS A 49 -13.32 8.75 -2.77
C LYS A 49 -12.38 7.61 -2.35
N ALA A 50 -11.14 7.94 -2.07
CA ALA A 50 -10.15 7.01 -1.57
C ALA A 50 -9.14 7.74 -0.66
N VAL A 51 -8.41 6.99 0.14
CA VAL A 51 -7.28 7.52 0.90
C VAL A 51 -6.00 6.83 0.45
N MET A 52 -4.91 7.59 0.40
CA MET A 52 -3.59 7.12 0.01
C MET A 52 -2.61 7.36 1.15
N PHE A 53 -1.72 6.42 1.38
CA PHE A 53 -0.64 6.53 2.36
C PHE A 53 0.61 5.78 1.91
N SER A 54 1.71 5.99 2.61
CA SER A 54 2.96 5.31 2.32
C SER A 54 2.89 3.83 2.71
N ALA A 55 3.45 2.96 1.89
CA ALA A 55 3.61 1.53 2.17
C ALA A 55 4.75 1.31 3.18
N GLY A 56 4.60 1.78 4.39
CA GLY A 56 5.58 1.66 5.47
C GLY A 56 4.92 1.53 6.83
N PRO A 57 5.70 1.39 7.90
CA PRO A 57 5.16 1.35 9.26
C PRO A 57 4.34 2.61 9.58
N ALA A 58 3.32 2.45 10.39
CA ALA A 58 2.50 3.55 10.92
C ALA A 58 3.21 4.15 12.15
N GLY A 59 4.16 5.05 11.91
CA GLY A 59 5.08 5.50 12.96
C GLY A 59 6.03 4.38 13.37
N ASP A 60 5.89 3.91 14.60
CA ASP A 60 6.62 2.75 15.17
C ASP A 60 5.80 1.46 15.18
N LYS A 61 4.62 1.46 14.56
CA LYS A 61 3.64 0.37 14.60
C LYS A 61 3.55 -0.36 13.27
N SER A 62 3.23 -1.65 13.33
CA SER A 62 2.75 -2.40 12.17
C SER A 62 1.42 -1.82 11.65
N PRO A 63 1.13 -1.89 10.35
CA PRO A 63 -0.21 -1.58 9.85
C PRO A 63 -1.31 -2.47 10.47
N GLY A 64 -0.95 -3.62 11.01
CA GLY A 64 -1.86 -4.51 11.74
C GLY A 64 -2.03 -4.22 13.23
N HIS A 65 -1.36 -3.19 13.77
CA HIS A 65 -1.46 -2.84 15.19
C HIS A 65 -2.90 -2.41 15.57
N PRO A 66 -3.45 -2.87 16.71
CA PRO A 66 -4.81 -2.56 17.12
C PRO A 66 -5.17 -1.07 17.21
N ASP A 67 -4.20 -0.19 17.46
CA ASP A 67 -4.43 1.27 17.45
C ASP A 67 -4.88 1.79 16.08
N LEU A 68 -4.66 1.03 15.00
CA LEU A 68 -5.13 1.34 13.66
C LEU A 68 -6.50 0.73 13.33
N ASP A 69 -7.04 -0.14 14.19
CA ASP A 69 -8.35 -0.73 13.95
C ASP A 69 -9.47 0.31 13.76
N PRO A 70 -9.52 1.44 14.51
CA PRO A 70 -10.50 2.50 14.24
C PRO A 70 -10.35 3.15 12.86
N PHE A 71 -9.14 3.19 12.30
CA PHE A 71 -8.89 3.70 10.95
C PHE A 71 -9.41 2.71 9.89
N TRP A 72 -9.07 1.42 10.03
CA TRP A 72 -9.53 0.38 9.10
C TRP A 72 -11.04 0.23 9.15
N GLN A 73 -11.64 0.24 10.34
CA GLN A 73 -13.09 0.20 10.52
C GLN A 73 -13.79 1.38 9.82
N TYR A 74 -13.25 2.59 9.97
CA TYR A 74 -13.81 3.76 9.30
C TYR A 74 -13.79 3.62 7.78
N LEU A 75 -12.69 3.13 7.21
CA LEU A 75 -12.59 2.92 5.75
C LEU A 75 -13.59 1.86 5.28
N GLU A 76 -13.70 0.76 6.00
CA GLU A 76 -14.64 -0.32 5.69
C GLU A 76 -16.10 0.16 5.75
N ASP A 77 -16.52 0.77 6.87
CA ASP A 77 -17.88 1.25 7.09
C ASP A 77 -18.34 2.25 6.02
N ASN A 78 -17.44 3.10 5.56
CA ASN A 78 -17.71 4.12 4.56
C ASN A 78 -17.39 3.67 3.13
N ARG A 79 -16.94 2.42 2.93
CA ARG A 79 -16.55 1.86 1.64
C ARG A 79 -15.49 2.70 0.91
N VAL A 80 -14.56 3.26 1.67
CA VAL A 80 -13.46 4.08 1.17
C VAL A 80 -12.24 3.17 0.96
N PRO A 81 -11.80 2.91 -0.26
CA PRO A 81 -10.63 2.08 -0.49
C PRO A 81 -9.35 2.82 -0.07
N PHE A 82 -8.39 2.04 0.44
CA PHE A 82 -7.03 2.53 0.63
C PHE A 82 -6.19 2.35 -0.62
N MET A 83 -5.17 3.21 -0.81
CA MET A 83 -4.22 3.12 -1.90
C MET A 83 -2.79 3.15 -1.37
N LEU A 84 -2.00 2.14 -1.72
CA LEU A 84 -0.56 2.15 -1.56
C LEU A 84 0.07 2.67 -2.85
N HIS A 85 0.91 3.67 -2.72
CA HIS A 85 1.57 4.31 -3.85
C HIS A 85 3.08 4.31 -3.63
N ILE A 86 3.84 4.26 -4.72
CA ILE A 86 5.27 4.54 -4.66
C ILE A 86 5.49 5.94 -4.06
N GLY A 87 6.49 6.10 -3.22
CA GLY A 87 6.74 7.39 -2.58
C GLY A 87 7.47 7.28 -1.26
N PRO A 88 7.21 8.17 -0.30
CA PRO A 88 7.81 8.11 1.03
C PRO A 88 7.62 6.74 1.67
N GLY A 89 8.70 6.13 2.14
CA GLY A 89 8.69 4.75 2.65
C GLY A 89 9.03 3.67 1.61
N THR A 90 9.04 4.02 0.32
CA THR A 90 9.50 3.09 -0.72
C THR A 90 10.94 2.66 -0.45
N LYS A 91 11.16 1.37 -0.47
CA LYS A 91 12.50 0.81 -0.32
C LYS A 91 13.31 1.02 -1.59
N THR A 92 14.51 1.51 -1.39
CA THR A 92 15.54 1.55 -2.40
C THR A 92 16.68 0.63 -2.01
N GLN A 93 17.59 0.36 -2.95
CA GLN A 93 18.77 -0.42 -2.63
C GLN A 93 19.54 0.19 -1.45
N PRO A 94 20.02 -0.63 -0.48
CA PRO A 94 20.86 -0.13 0.61
C PRO A 94 22.05 0.68 0.10
N SER A 95 22.41 1.75 0.82
CA SER A 95 23.44 2.71 0.39
C SER A 95 24.78 2.06 0.05
N LYS A 96 25.15 0.97 0.74
CA LYS A 96 26.39 0.21 0.47
C LYS A 96 26.42 -0.39 -0.95
N PHE A 97 25.29 -0.84 -1.47
CA PHE A 97 25.19 -1.34 -2.85
C PHE A 97 25.32 -0.22 -3.90
N ARG A 98 25.18 1.03 -3.47
CA ARG A 98 25.36 2.21 -4.34
C ARG A 98 26.82 2.59 -4.53
N ASN A 99 27.72 2.14 -3.64
CA ASN A 99 29.15 2.39 -3.73
C ASN A 99 29.81 1.35 -4.66
N ASN A 100 29.64 1.53 -5.95
CA ASN A 100 30.18 0.65 -7.00
C ASN A 100 31.44 1.21 -7.68
N GLY A 101 32.09 2.24 -7.10
CA GLY A 101 33.29 2.88 -7.64
C GLY A 101 33.07 3.72 -8.89
N ARG A 102 31.81 3.97 -9.29
CA ARG A 102 31.48 4.82 -10.45
C ARG A 102 30.95 6.17 -9.99
N GLU A 103 31.22 7.19 -10.79
CA GLU A 103 30.61 8.50 -10.57
C GLU A 103 29.08 8.38 -10.68
N ARG A 104 28.39 9.00 -9.74
CA ARG A 104 26.93 8.99 -9.68
C ARG A 104 26.40 10.15 -10.52
N ALA A 105 25.50 9.88 -11.44
CA ALA A 105 24.76 10.92 -12.13
C ALA A 105 24.00 11.77 -11.11
N ALA A 106 24.13 13.08 -11.23
CA ALA A 106 23.48 14.03 -10.33
C ALA A 106 21.96 14.07 -10.50
N ASP A 107 21.50 13.69 -11.68
CA ASP A 107 20.11 13.74 -12.08
C ASP A 107 19.81 12.60 -13.05
N LEU A 108 18.83 11.76 -12.72
CA LEU A 108 18.44 10.59 -13.52
C LEU A 108 17.15 10.80 -14.32
N HIS A 109 16.33 11.79 -13.95
CA HIS A 109 14.99 12.00 -14.53
C HIS A 109 14.63 13.49 -14.65
N GLY A 110 15.55 14.35 -15.07
CA GLY A 110 15.27 15.76 -15.28
C GLY A 110 15.01 16.56 -13.99
N GLY A 111 15.62 16.16 -12.87
CA GLY A 111 15.60 16.90 -11.60
C GLY A 111 14.50 16.49 -10.60
N GLY A 112 13.62 15.58 -10.96
CA GLY A 112 12.50 15.18 -10.11
C GLY A 112 12.80 13.99 -9.19
N GLU A 113 13.52 12.99 -9.68
CA GLU A 113 13.72 11.74 -8.99
C GLU A 113 15.13 11.19 -9.12
N ASN A 114 15.70 10.78 -7.99
CA ASN A 114 17.01 10.10 -7.97
C ASN A 114 16.87 8.56 -7.96
N LEU A 115 15.86 8.03 -8.64
CA LEU A 115 15.63 6.59 -8.77
C LEU A 115 16.57 6.02 -9.85
N ARG A 116 17.36 5.02 -9.49
CA ARG A 116 18.26 4.31 -10.43
C ARG A 116 17.62 2.97 -10.82
N PHE A 117 18.12 2.36 -11.90
CA PHE A 117 17.67 1.01 -12.29
C PHE A 117 17.68 -0.02 -11.18
N PRO A 118 18.74 -0.13 -10.31
CA PRO A 118 18.70 -1.04 -9.20
C PRO A 118 17.65 -0.69 -8.14
N ASP A 119 17.32 0.60 -7.97
CA ASP A 119 16.27 1.03 -7.05
C ASP A 119 14.89 0.65 -7.57
N PHE A 120 14.69 0.69 -8.90
CA PHE A 120 13.46 0.21 -9.55
C PHE A 120 13.12 -1.23 -9.15
N MET A 121 14.15 -2.10 -9.04
CA MET A 121 13.98 -3.50 -8.61
C MET A 121 13.54 -3.69 -7.16
N CYS A 122 13.47 -2.61 -6.38
CA CYS A 122 13.07 -2.65 -4.97
C CYS A 122 11.71 -2.00 -4.71
N LEU A 123 11.06 -1.42 -5.71
CA LEU A 123 9.85 -0.61 -5.54
C LEU A 123 8.69 -1.40 -4.92
N TRP A 124 8.51 -2.64 -5.34
CA TRP A 124 7.43 -3.50 -4.86
C TRP A 124 7.70 -4.14 -3.48
N TYR A 125 8.89 -4.01 -2.91
CA TYR A 125 9.18 -4.59 -1.59
C TYR A 125 8.37 -3.92 -0.48
N ALA A 126 8.17 -2.60 -0.55
CA ALA A 126 7.39 -1.89 0.46
C ALA A 126 5.92 -2.32 0.47
N PRO A 127 5.17 -2.34 -0.65
CA PRO A 127 3.80 -2.85 -0.65
C PRO A 127 3.72 -4.35 -0.31
N GLN A 128 4.70 -5.19 -0.67
CA GLN A 128 4.73 -6.58 -0.23
C GLN A 128 4.82 -6.70 1.29
N GLU A 129 5.73 -5.97 1.94
CA GLU A 129 5.85 -5.99 3.39
C GLU A 129 4.59 -5.48 4.08
N PHE A 130 4.04 -4.36 3.58
CA PHE A 130 2.83 -3.78 4.13
C PHE A 130 1.65 -4.76 4.06
N LEU A 131 1.40 -5.33 2.88
CA LEU A 131 0.31 -6.30 2.68
C LEU A 131 0.56 -7.60 3.44
N THR A 132 1.80 -8.05 3.57
CA THR A 132 2.15 -9.20 4.41
C THR A 132 1.74 -8.96 5.86
N ALA A 133 2.06 -7.79 6.41
CA ALA A 133 1.64 -7.43 7.75
C ALA A 133 0.10 -7.38 7.87
N MET A 134 -0.59 -6.74 6.90
CA MET A 134 -2.06 -6.70 6.93
C MET A 134 -2.71 -8.09 6.93
N VAL A 135 -2.13 -9.04 6.18
CA VAL A 135 -2.62 -10.43 6.13
C VAL A 135 -2.34 -11.14 7.44
N TYR A 136 -1.07 -11.21 7.84
CA TYR A 136 -0.64 -12.03 8.97
C TYR A 136 -0.99 -11.43 10.33
N ASP A 137 -1.13 -10.10 10.44
CA ASP A 137 -1.66 -9.45 11.64
C ASP A 137 -3.20 -9.42 11.66
N GLY A 138 -3.85 -10.06 10.68
CA GLY A 138 -5.29 -10.31 10.65
C GLY A 138 -6.17 -9.09 10.33
N VAL A 139 -5.65 -8.04 9.70
CA VAL A 139 -6.46 -6.85 9.33
C VAL A 139 -7.61 -7.25 8.41
N PHE A 140 -7.32 -7.99 7.33
CA PHE A 140 -8.36 -8.43 6.39
C PHE A 140 -9.33 -9.48 6.95
N GLN A 141 -8.99 -10.10 8.08
CA GLN A 141 -9.89 -10.99 8.81
C GLN A 141 -10.83 -10.18 9.71
N ARG A 142 -10.30 -9.18 10.43
CA ARG A 142 -11.11 -8.27 11.27
C ARG A 142 -12.00 -7.34 10.43
N PHE A 143 -11.53 -6.96 9.24
CA PHE A 143 -12.23 -6.04 8.33
C PHE A 143 -12.44 -6.70 6.96
N PRO A 144 -13.42 -7.62 6.83
CA PRO A 144 -13.59 -8.46 5.65
C PRO A 144 -14.05 -7.69 4.41
N ASP A 145 -14.68 -6.54 4.58
CA ASP A 145 -15.14 -5.68 3.50
C ASP A 145 -14.19 -4.53 3.16
N LEU A 146 -13.07 -4.42 3.87
CA LEU A 146 -12.01 -3.47 3.53
C LEU A 146 -11.46 -3.75 2.13
N ARG A 147 -11.30 -2.69 1.33
CA ARG A 147 -10.78 -2.78 -0.05
C ARG A 147 -9.60 -1.83 -0.22
N GLY A 148 -8.69 -2.19 -1.10
CA GLY A 148 -7.55 -1.35 -1.40
C GLY A 148 -6.91 -1.63 -2.75
N GLY A 149 -5.91 -0.84 -3.07
CA GLY A 149 -5.14 -0.96 -4.29
C GLY A 149 -3.66 -0.66 -4.08
N VAL A 150 -2.85 -1.21 -4.97
CA VAL A 150 -1.43 -0.88 -5.11
C VAL A 150 -1.24 -0.26 -6.48
N ILE A 151 -0.79 0.97 -6.51
CA ILE A 151 -0.62 1.76 -7.72
C ILE A 151 0.85 2.14 -7.93
N GLU A 152 1.25 2.24 -9.21
CA GLU A 152 2.61 2.60 -9.65
C GLU A 152 3.74 1.68 -9.11
N SER A 153 3.41 0.42 -8.82
CA SER A 153 4.39 -0.58 -8.37
C SER A 153 4.45 -1.81 -9.30
N GLY A 154 3.75 -1.75 -10.44
CA GLY A 154 3.55 -2.89 -11.31
C GLY A 154 2.75 -4.02 -10.66
N ALA A 155 2.50 -5.07 -11.40
CA ALA A 155 1.75 -6.23 -10.94
C ALA A 155 2.42 -7.59 -11.25
N GLY A 156 3.53 -7.59 -12.00
CA GLY A 156 4.25 -8.80 -12.38
C GLY A 156 4.77 -9.63 -11.20
N TRP A 157 4.95 -9.02 -10.04
CA TRP A 157 5.37 -9.68 -8.81
C TRP A 157 4.22 -10.36 -8.04
N VAL A 158 2.97 -10.04 -8.36
CA VAL A 158 1.78 -10.48 -7.58
C VAL A 158 1.59 -11.99 -7.58
N PRO A 159 1.71 -12.72 -8.72
CA PRO A 159 1.52 -14.16 -8.71
C PRO A 159 2.47 -14.88 -7.75
N GLU A 160 3.75 -14.48 -7.73
CA GLU A 160 4.73 -15.07 -6.81
C GLU A 160 4.47 -14.66 -5.37
N PHE A 161 4.10 -13.42 -5.13
CA PHE A 161 3.74 -12.93 -3.81
C PHE A 161 2.59 -13.75 -3.18
N LEU A 162 1.54 -14.04 -3.95
CA LEU A 162 0.43 -14.88 -3.50
C LEU A 162 0.90 -16.28 -3.10
N ARG A 163 1.74 -16.91 -3.94
CA ARG A 163 2.33 -18.24 -3.64
C ARG A 163 3.19 -18.20 -2.37
N MET A 164 4.00 -17.17 -2.21
CA MET A 164 4.88 -17.02 -1.04
C MET A 164 4.11 -16.80 0.26
N LEU A 165 3.00 -16.07 0.22
CA LEU A 165 2.11 -15.95 1.37
C LEU A 165 1.61 -17.33 1.82
N ASP A 166 1.04 -18.11 0.90
CA ASP A 166 0.54 -19.46 1.24
C ASP A 166 1.66 -20.41 1.66
N HIS A 167 2.84 -20.31 1.04
CA HIS A 167 3.99 -21.10 1.43
C HIS A 167 4.45 -20.80 2.86
N GLY A 168 4.43 -19.52 3.26
CA GLY A 168 4.70 -19.12 4.64
C GLY A 168 3.71 -19.75 5.62
N TRP A 169 2.43 -19.75 5.29
CA TRP A 169 1.41 -20.41 6.10
C TRP A 169 1.68 -21.91 6.23
N TYR A 170 1.92 -22.64 5.15
CA TYR A 170 2.25 -24.08 5.17
C TYR A 170 3.48 -24.39 6.04
N SER A 171 4.45 -23.50 6.04
CA SER A 171 5.70 -23.70 6.77
C SER A 171 5.55 -23.53 8.29
N PHE A 172 4.67 -22.62 8.75
CA PHE A 172 4.60 -22.19 10.14
C PHE A 172 3.29 -22.46 10.86
N ASN A 173 2.22 -22.88 10.17
CA ASN A 173 0.89 -23.08 10.77
C ASN A 173 0.85 -24.12 11.89
N LYS A 174 1.84 -25.01 11.96
CA LYS A 174 1.91 -26.04 13.02
C LYS A 174 2.38 -25.47 14.36
N THR A 175 3.16 -24.40 14.31
CA THR A 175 3.82 -23.80 15.48
C THR A 175 3.22 -22.47 15.89
N ASP A 176 2.58 -21.77 14.98
CA ASP A 176 1.96 -20.47 15.21
C ASP A 176 0.43 -20.58 15.30
N GLN A 177 -0.12 -20.25 16.49
CA GLN A 177 -1.55 -20.33 16.73
C GLN A 177 -2.32 -19.29 15.90
N TYR A 178 -1.75 -18.13 15.66
CA TYR A 178 -2.36 -17.08 14.84
C TYR A 178 -2.68 -17.57 13.41
N LEU A 179 -1.76 -18.35 12.84
CA LEU A 179 -1.92 -18.91 11.51
C LEU A 179 -3.01 -20.00 11.46
N LYS A 180 -3.21 -20.72 12.57
CA LYS A 180 -4.27 -21.73 12.65
C LYS A 180 -5.65 -21.13 12.70
N ASP A 181 -5.77 -19.92 13.24
CA ASP A 181 -7.03 -19.22 13.45
C ASP A 181 -7.44 -18.36 12.22
N MET A 182 -6.67 -18.44 11.12
CA MET A 182 -7.03 -17.77 9.87
C MET A 182 -8.19 -18.47 9.18
N ASP A 183 -9.21 -17.71 8.78
CA ASP A 183 -10.44 -18.21 8.13
C ASP A 183 -10.21 -18.55 6.64
N LEU A 184 -9.23 -17.91 6.01
CA LEU A 184 -8.88 -18.07 4.60
C LEU A 184 -7.37 -18.33 4.46
N MET A 185 -6.96 -18.88 3.33
CA MET A 185 -5.55 -18.90 2.96
C MET A 185 -5.04 -17.46 2.78
N PRO A 186 -3.78 -17.18 3.13
CA PRO A 186 -3.21 -15.84 3.04
C PRO A 186 -3.41 -15.16 1.69
N SER A 187 -3.25 -15.88 0.58
CA SER A 187 -3.46 -15.36 -0.77
C SER A 187 -4.91 -14.96 -1.03
N GLU A 188 -5.88 -15.64 -0.41
CA GLU A 188 -7.31 -15.36 -0.62
C GLU A 188 -7.75 -14.03 -0.02
N TYR A 189 -7.12 -13.60 1.10
CA TYR A 189 -7.34 -12.26 1.63
C TYR A 189 -6.93 -11.18 0.63
N ILE A 190 -5.77 -11.34 -0.02
CA ILE A 190 -5.30 -10.40 -1.05
C ILE A 190 -6.22 -10.42 -2.27
N LYS A 191 -6.56 -11.60 -2.78
CA LYS A 191 -7.46 -11.75 -3.93
C LYS A 191 -8.82 -11.08 -3.69
N ARG A 192 -9.33 -11.19 -2.47
CA ARG A 192 -10.60 -10.56 -2.07
C ARG A 192 -10.49 -9.05 -1.97
N ALA A 193 -9.45 -8.56 -1.29
CA ALA A 193 -9.39 -7.18 -0.81
C ALA A 193 -8.61 -6.21 -1.71
N VAL A 194 -7.60 -6.66 -2.46
CA VAL A 194 -6.62 -5.77 -3.09
C VAL A 194 -6.64 -5.86 -4.61
N ARG A 195 -6.47 -4.72 -5.28
CA ARG A 195 -6.28 -4.62 -6.73
C ARG A 195 -4.94 -3.99 -7.03
N PHE A 196 -4.35 -4.35 -8.18
CA PHE A 196 -3.01 -3.94 -8.57
C PHE A 196 -3.03 -3.28 -9.93
N THR A 197 -2.24 -2.24 -10.10
CA THR A 197 -2.09 -1.56 -11.39
C THR A 197 -0.83 -2.07 -12.10
N PRO A 198 -0.96 -2.78 -13.22
CA PRO A 198 0.19 -3.22 -13.99
C PRO A 198 0.89 -2.04 -14.67
N PHE A 199 2.19 -2.20 -14.95
CA PHE A 199 2.86 -1.31 -15.88
C PHE A 199 2.41 -1.59 -17.33
N PRO A 200 2.52 -0.61 -18.24
CA PRO A 200 2.05 -0.77 -19.63
C PRO A 200 2.71 -1.89 -20.42
N ASN A 201 3.88 -2.34 -20.00
CA ASN A 201 4.67 -3.39 -20.65
C ASN A 201 4.51 -4.78 -20.01
N GLU A 202 3.67 -4.92 -19.00
CA GLU A 202 3.41 -6.20 -18.35
C GLU A 202 2.31 -7.00 -19.06
N ASP A 203 2.47 -8.33 -19.15
CA ASP A 203 1.46 -9.24 -19.70
C ASP A 203 0.37 -9.54 -18.66
N VAL A 204 -0.67 -8.72 -18.68
CA VAL A 204 -1.81 -8.83 -17.75
C VAL A 204 -2.50 -10.20 -17.87
N GLY A 205 -2.61 -10.73 -19.09
CA GLY A 205 -3.24 -12.03 -19.31
C GLY A 205 -2.48 -13.17 -18.62
N HIS A 206 -1.15 -13.13 -18.68
CA HIS A 206 -0.28 -14.09 -17.98
C HIS A 206 -0.43 -13.95 -16.45
N MET A 207 -0.36 -12.73 -15.93
CA MET A 207 -0.49 -12.49 -14.49
C MET A 207 -1.83 -12.96 -13.92
N ILE A 208 -2.94 -12.77 -14.65
CA ILE A 208 -4.26 -13.23 -14.22
C ILE A 208 -4.29 -14.77 -14.15
N ARG A 209 -3.78 -15.46 -15.18
CA ARG A 209 -3.71 -16.94 -15.16
C ARG A 209 -2.89 -17.48 -14.01
N ASP A 210 -1.77 -16.85 -13.72
CA ASP A 210 -0.83 -17.29 -12.68
C ASP A 210 -1.27 -16.93 -11.25
N SER A 211 -2.26 -16.02 -11.12
CA SER A 211 -2.85 -15.61 -9.84
C SER A 211 -4.17 -16.32 -9.51
N ALA A 212 -4.67 -17.15 -10.42
CA ALA A 212 -5.98 -17.84 -10.29
C ALA A 212 -6.01 -18.90 -9.15
#